data_af8cb5694470c5de4be4ca0b4226f749
#
_entry.id   af8cb5694470c5de4be4ca0b4226f749
#
_cell.length_a   1.000
_cell.length_b   1.000
_cell.length_c   1.000
_cell.angle_alpha   90.00
_cell.angle_beta   90.00
_cell.angle_gamma   90.00
#
_symmetry.space_group_name_H-M   'P 1'
#
loop_
_entity.id
_entity.type
_entity.pdbx_description
1 polymer ?
#
loop_
_entity_poly.entity_id
_entity_poly.type
_entity_poly.pdbx_seq_one_letter_code
_entity_poly.pdbx_strand_id
1 'polypeptide(L)'
;FRSLAFAKSQLAQAQQAEQIRIQQERERAAAETERKRQADAQAAEAKRAEQEARLKEQSKVLEALAPVAKNLDTLQNKVTQIEEGRKREMGALGAQLKGLNDQQARLDKETSSLSAALRNNKVRGAWGEAQLKNIVESAGLLEHVDFDTQVVVTDADGRTLRPDMIVHLPGGKTIPIDAKVPYADYQRACEIPDTASPEDIARRDDLLRSHAKALREHVRALGEKAYWNAFDVAPDFVVAFIPNEALLQAALEADPTLMDDAFSRKVALTSPVT
;
A
#
# COMPACT_ATOMS: atom_id res chain seq x y z
N PHE A 1 18.77 -87.13 -75.14
CA PHE A 1 17.83 -86.04 -75.44
C PHE A 1 16.70 -85.87 -74.37
N ARG A 2 16.12 -86.92 -73.74
CA ARG A 2 15.04 -86.82 -72.77
C ARG A 2 15.46 -86.19 -71.43
N SER A 3 16.71 -86.40 -70.98
CA SER A 3 17.15 -85.85 -69.66
C SER A 3 17.40 -84.31 -69.70
N LEU A 4 17.79 -83.81 -70.89
CA LEU A 4 18.02 -82.37 -71.03
C LEU A 4 16.71 -81.57 -71.10
N ALA A 5 15.66 -82.20 -71.73
CA ALA A 5 14.31 -81.58 -71.77
C ALA A 5 13.67 -81.53 -70.41
N PHE A 6 13.84 -82.56 -69.55
CA PHE A 6 13.35 -82.64 -68.21
C PHE A 6 14.06 -81.58 -67.27
N ALA A 7 15.39 -81.46 -67.39
CA ALA A 7 16.13 -80.47 -66.63
C ALA A 7 15.76 -79.05 -67.03
N LYS A 8 15.49 -78.75 -68.30
CA LYS A 8 14.97 -77.46 -68.73
C LYS A 8 13.57 -77.16 -68.22
N SER A 9 12.68 -78.16 -68.17
CA SER A 9 11.35 -78.02 -67.61
C SER A 9 11.39 -77.75 -66.09
N GLN A 10 12.24 -78.45 -65.38
CA GLN A 10 12.47 -78.21 -63.94
C GLN A 10 13.03 -76.80 -63.64
N LEU A 11 13.99 -76.37 -64.46
CA LEU A 11 14.55 -75.01 -64.29
C LEU A 11 13.50 -73.93 -64.61
N ALA A 12 12.68 -74.13 -65.66
CA ALA A 12 11.60 -73.20 -65.97
C ALA A 12 10.56 -73.13 -64.89
N GLN A 13 10.18 -74.28 -64.28
CA GLN A 13 9.27 -74.30 -63.12
C GLN A 13 9.88 -73.63 -61.89
N ALA A 14 11.17 -73.87 -61.64
CA ALA A 14 11.84 -73.18 -60.49
C ALA A 14 11.92 -71.67 -60.72
N GLN A 15 12.22 -71.24 -61.98
CA GLN A 15 12.21 -69.79 -62.27
C GLN A 15 10.83 -69.17 -62.18
N GLN A 16 9.79 -69.90 -62.59
CA GLN A 16 8.40 -69.44 -62.47
C GLN A 16 7.96 -69.34 -60.98
N ALA A 17 8.31 -70.33 -60.18
CA ALA A 17 8.06 -70.32 -58.74
C ALA A 17 8.79 -69.16 -58.01
N GLU A 18 10.02 -68.89 -58.41
CA GLU A 18 10.82 -67.80 -57.93
C GLU A 18 10.19 -66.45 -58.29
N GLN A 19 9.74 -66.28 -59.52
CA GLN A 19 9.04 -65.07 -59.96
C GLN A 19 7.74 -64.85 -59.21
N ILE A 20 6.95 -65.87 -58.97
CA ILE A 20 5.72 -65.81 -58.17
C ILE A 20 6.05 -65.39 -56.73
N ARG A 21 7.10 -65.97 -56.20
CA ARG A 21 7.56 -65.60 -54.83
C ARG A 21 7.97 -64.12 -54.72
N ILE A 22 8.77 -63.66 -55.67
CA ILE A 22 9.19 -62.24 -55.74
C ILE A 22 7.98 -61.32 -55.93
N GLN A 23 7.04 -61.76 -56.79
CA GLN A 23 5.79 -60.99 -56.98
C GLN A 23 4.97 -60.89 -55.70
N GLN A 24 4.78 -62.01 -54.98
CA GLN A 24 4.07 -62.04 -53.72
C GLN A 24 4.76 -61.25 -52.64
N GLU A 25 6.08 -61.23 -52.54
CA GLU A 25 6.85 -60.39 -51.61
C GLU A 25 6.69 -58.93 -51.96
N ARG A 26 6.69 -58.53 -53.20
CA ARG A 26 6.45 -57.16 -53.68
C ARG A 26 5.04 -56.70 -53.34
N GLU A 27 4.04 -57.55 -53.58
CA GLU A 27 2.65 -57.25 -53.22
C GLU A 27 2.45 -57.09 -51.70
N ARG A 28 3.08 -57.96 -50.88
CA ARG A 28 3.07 -57.84 -49.43
C ARG A 28 3.76 -56.55 -48.95
N ALA A 29 4.92 -56.24 -49.47
CA ALA A 29 5.64 -55.03 -49.17
C ALA A 29 4.87 -53.77 -49.59
N ALA A 30 4.21 -53.81 -50.76
CA ALA A 30 3.37 -52.72 -51.24
C ALA A 30 2.13 -52.54 -50.30
N ALA A 31 1.47 -53.65 -49.96
CA ALA A 31 0.33 -53.62 -49.04
C ALA A 31 0.70 -53.10 -47.56
N GLU A 32 1.87 -53.51 -47.10
CA GLU A 32 2.40 -53.06 -45.83
C GLU A 32 2.73 -51.57 -45.87
N THR A 33 3.37 -51.13 -46.97
CA THR A 33 3.67 -49.69 -47.17
C THR A 33 2.39 -48.85 -47.22
N GLU A 34 1.38 -49.36 -47.95
CA GLU A 34 0.09 -48.67 -48.05
C GLU A 34 -0.66 -48.62 -46.68
N ARG A 35 -0.66 -49.71 -45.92
CA ARG A 35 -1.20 -49.73 -44.55
C ARG A 35 -0.48 -48.74 -43.66
N LYS A 36 0.84 -48.64 -43.75
CA LYS A 36 1.63 -47.71 -42.98
C LYS A 36 1.29 -46.23 -43.37
N ARG A 37 1.20 -45.96 -44.68
CA ARG A 37 0.78 -44.65 -45.17
C ARG A 37 -0.61 -44.24 -44.69
N GLN A 38 -1.57 -45.19 -44.74
CA GLN A 38 -2.93 -44.94 -44.21
C GLN A 38 -2.93 -44.71 -42.71
N ALA A 39 -2.18 -45.50 -41.95
CA ALA A 39 -2.04 -45.27 -40.47
C ALA A 39 -1.37 -43.92 -40.16
N ASP A 40 -0.30 -43.58 -40.91
CA ASP A 40 0.38 -42.30 -40.75
C ASP A 40 -0.54 -41.11 -41.14
N ALA A 41 -1.34 -41.25 -42.20
CA ALA A 41 -2.33 -40.26 -42.60
C ALA A 41 -3.43 -40.06 -41.51
N GLN A 42 -3.97 -41.18 -41.02
CA GLN A 42 -4.97 -41.12 -39.91
C GLN A 42 -4.39 -40.50 -38.63
N ALA A 43 -3.15 -40.86 -38.29
CA ALA A 43 -2.47 -40.28 -37.14
C ALA A 43 -2.22 -38.77 -37.32
N ALA A 44 -1.87 -38.36 -38.54
CA ALA A 44 -1.69 -36.93 -38.84
C ALA A 44 -3.01 -36.14 -38.79
N GLU A 45 -4.09 -36.74 -39.29
CA GLU A 45 -5.43 -36.15 -39.24
C GLU A 45 -5.95 -36.04 -37.80
N ALA A 46 -5.77 -37.07 -36.98
CA ALA A 46 -6.12 -37.05 -35.57
C ALA A 46 -5.34 -35.96 -34.79
N LYS A 47 -4.04 -35.81 -35.05
CA LYS A 47 -3.22 -34.75 -34.47
C LYS A 47 -3.69 -33.34 -34.89
N ARG A 48 -4.08 -33.17 -36.15
CA ARG A 48 -4.63 -31.89 -36.63
C ARG A 48 -5.97 -31.57 -35.95
N ALA A 49 -6.86 -32.54 -35.84
CA ALA A 49 -8.13 -32.38 -35.16
C ALA A 49 -7.94 -32.04 -33.68
N GLU A 50 -6.98 -32.68 -33.02
CA GLU A 50 -6.64 -32.35 -31.63
C GLU A 50 -6.07 -30.93 -31.49
N GLN A 51 -5.19 -30.52 -32.39
CA GLN A 51 -4.63 -29.17 -32.41
C GLN A 51 -5.72 -28.12 -32.66
N GLU A 52 -6.62 -28.37 -33.61
CA GLU A 52 -7.74 -27.47 -33.88
C GLU A 52 -8.69 -27.37 -32.68
N ALA A 53 -8.98 -28.48 -32.00
CA ALA A 53 -9.79 -28.48 -30.80
C ALA A 53 -9.14 -27.66 -29.67
N ARG A 54 -7.84 -27.83 -29.45
CA ARG A 54 -7.06 -27.02 -28.49
C ARG A 54 -7.06 -25.53 -28.81
N LEU A 55 -6.88 -25.19 -30.08
CA LEU A 55 -6.91 -23.80 -30.55
C LEU A 55 -8.31 -23.16 -30.32
N LYS A 56 -9.37 -23.92 -30.63
CA LYS A 56 -10.75 -23.47 -30.36
C LYS A 56 -11.04 -23.26 -28.87
N GLU A 57 -10.52 -24.15 -28.04
CA GLU A 57 -10.66 -24.03 -26.60
C GLU A 57 -9.88 -22.83 -26.06
N GLN A 58 -8.64 -22.64 -26.51
CA GLN A 58 -7.85 -21.45 -26.19
C GLN A 58 -8.51 -20.15 -26.64
N SER A 59 -9.10 -20.14 -27.84
CA SER A 59 -9.82 -18.97 -28.35
C SER A 59 -11.03 -18.63 -27.48
N LYS A 60 -11.82 -19.62 -27.04
CA LYS A 60 -12.94 -19.43 -26.12
C LYS A 60 -12.51 -18.85 -24.76
N VAL A 61 -11.38 -19.34 -24.23
CA VAL A 61 -10.81 -18.81 -22.99
C VAL A 61 -10.36 -17.35 -23.17
N LEU A 62 -9.71 -17.05 -24.29
CA LEU A 62 -9.31 -15.67 -24.60
C LEU A 62 -10.50 -14.73 -24.78
N GLU A 63 -11.58 -15.19 -25.47
CA GLU A 63 -12.83 -14.42 -25.58
C GLU A 63 -13.49 -14.19 -24.22
N ALA A 64 -13.51 -15.20 -23.36
CA ALA A 64 -14.07 -15.06 -22.00
C ALA A 64 -13.21 -14.12 -21.12
N LEU A 65 -11.91 -14.04 -21.37
CA LEU A 65 -10.99 -13.15 -20.64
C LEU A 65 -10.98 -11.70 -21.20
N ALA A 66 -11.42 -11.50 -22.45
CA ALA A 66 -11.42 -10.17 -23.07
C ALA A 66 -12.16 -9.09 -22.23
N PRO A 67 -13.37 -9.35 -21.67
CA PRO A 67 -14.05 -8.38 -20.82
C PRO A 67 -13.30 -8.12 -19.50
N VAL A 68 -12.61 -9.12 -18.96
CA VAL A 68 -11.79 -8.96 -17.75
C VAL A 68 -10.59 -8.07 -18.05
N ALA A 69 -9.89 -8.30 -19.16
CA ALA A 69 -8.78 -7.47 -19.61
C ALA A 69 -9.23 -6.02 -19.82
N LYS A 70 -10.39 -5.80 -20.47
CA LYS A 70 -10.96 -4.47 -20.68
C LYS A 70 -11.34 -3.77 -19.35
N ASN A 71 -11.86 -4.53 -18.39
CA ASN A 71 -12.18 -3.99 -17.06
C ASN A 71 -10.91 -3.63 -16.28
N LEU A 72 -9.87 -4.46 -16.36
CA LEU A 72 -8.57 -4.18 -15.76
C LEU A 72 -7.94 -2.92 -16.36
N ASP A 73 -7.97 -2.78 -17.69
CA ASP A 73 -7.48 -1.59 -18.39
C ASP A 73 -8.24 -0.31 -17.96
N THR A 74 -9.55 -0.44 -17.84
CA THR A 74 -10.41 0.66 -17.36
C THR A 74 -10.11 1.01 -15.90
N LEU A 75 -9.91 0.01 -15.05
CA LEU A 75 -9.52 0.21 -13.64
C LEU A 75 -8.13 0.82 -13.55
N GLN A 76 -7.18 0.35 -14.34
CA GLN A 76 -5.82 0.88 -14.39
C GLN A 76 -5.80 2.34 -14.82
N ASN A 77 -6.59 2.71 -15.85
CA ASN A 77 -6.76 4.09 -16.28
C ASN A 77 -7.40 4.97 -15.19
N LYS A 78 -8.42 4.45 -14.49
CA LYS A 78 -9.03 5.16 -13.35
C LYS A 78 -8.06 5.33 -12.19
N VAL A 79 -7.30 4.30 -11.85
CA VAL A 79 -6.26 4.38 -10.81
C VAL A 79 -5.21 5.41 -11.18
N THR A 80 -4.73 5.41 -12.44
CA THR A 80 -3.77 6.41 -12.93
C THR A 80 -4.33 7.82 -12.84
N GLN A 81 -5.58 8.04 -13.23
CA GLN A 81 -6.24 9.35 -13.11
C GLN A 81 -6.40 9.81 -11.66
N ILE A 82 -6.77 8.88 -10.77
CA ILE A 82 -6.87 9.15 -9.33
C ILE A 82 -5.48 9.48 -8.76
N GLU A 83 -4.45 8.72 -9.14
CA GLU A 83 -3.07 8.97 -8.70
C GLU A 83 -2.51 10.30 -9.24
N GLU A 84 -2.80 10.64 -10.49
CA GLU A 84 -2.41 11.94 -11.06
C GLU A 84 -3.17 13.11 -10.43
N GLY A 85 -4.46 12.94 -10.14
CA GLY A 85 -5.26 13.91 -9.37
C GLY A 85 -4.67 14.11 -7.99
N ARG A 86 -4.43 13.01 -7.28
CA ARG A 86 -3.81 13.03 -5.95
C ARG A 86 -2.40 13.62 -5.94
N LYS A 87 -1.58 13.32 -6.98
CA LYS A 87 -0.25 13.94 -7.13
C LYS A 87 -0.32 15.44 -7.34
N ARG A 88 -1.30 15.94 -8.10
CA ARG A 88 -1.50 17.38 -8.30
C ARG A 88 -1.97 18.07 -7.02
N GLU A 89 -2.93 17.46 -6.31
CA GLU A 89 -3.40 17.99 -5.01
C GLU A 89 -2.29 17.93 -3.96
N MET A 90 -1.55 16.82 -3.87
CA MET A 90 -0.38 16.70 -2.99
C MET A 90 0.76 17.64 -3.42
N GLY A 91 0.93 17.92 -4.71
CA GLY A 91 1.92 18.88 -5.20
C GLY A 91 1.59 20.32 -4.79
N ALA A 92 0.31 20.70 -4.86
CA ALA A 92 -0.16 22.01 -4.39
C ALA A 92 -0.06 22.09 -2.85
N LEU A 93 -0.46 21.03 -2.14
CA LEU A 93 -0.30 20.93 -0.70
C LEU A 93 1.20 20.90 -0.30
N GLY A 94 2.03 20.16 -1.05
CA GLY A 94 3.47 20.08 -0.83
C GLY A 94 4.20 21.42 -1.03
N ALA A 95 3.73 22.27 -1.96
CA ALA A 95 4.26 23.61 -2.13
C ALA A 95 3.89 24.52 -0.95
N GLN A 96 2.68 24.41 -0.43
CA GLN A 96 2.25 25.12 0.79
C GLN A 96 2.98 24.61 2.03
N LEU A 97 3.13 23.29 2.16
CA LEU A 97 3.86 22.64 3.26
C LEU A 97 5.38 22.93 3.21
N LYS A 98 5.96 23.11 2.03
CA LYS A 98 7.37 23.48 1.89
C LYS A 98 7.62 24.90 2.43
N GLY A 99 6.70 25.84 2.18
CA GLY A 99 6.75 27.17 2.80
C GLY A 99 6.63 27.12 4.34
N LEU A 100 5.78 26.23 4.85
CA LEU A 100 5.62 26.00 6.29
C LEU A 100 6.87 25.31 6.88
N ASN A 101 7.48 24.37 6.17
CA ASN A 101 8.69 23.67 6.60
C ASN A 101 9.91 24.59 6.66
N ASP A 102 10.04 25.50 5.69
CA ASP A 102 11.10 26.54 5.71
C ASP A 102 10.88 27.55 6.89
N GLN A 103 9.64 27.83 7.21
CA GLN A 103 9.27 28.65 8.38
C GLN A 103 9.51 27.89 9.69
N GLN A 104 9.21 26.59 9.73
CA GLN A 104 9.48 25.71 10.86
C GLN A 104 10.97 25.49 11.07
N ALA A 105 11.78 25.32 10.01
CA ALA A 105 13.23 25.21 10.12
C ALA A 105 13.87 26.51 10.69
N ARG A 106 13.27 27.65 10.44
CA ARG A 106 13.64 28.92 11.12
C ARG A 106 13.24 28.90 12.59
N LEU A 107 12.03 28.43 12.91
CA LEU A 107 11.54 28.29 14.28
C LEU A 107 12.34 27.24 15.07
N ASP A 108 12.74 26.13 14.47
CA ASP A 108 13.60 25.12 15.10
C ASP A 108 14.98 25.71 15.47
N LYS A 109 15.49 26.62 14.67
CA LYS A 109 16.75 27.33 14.92
C LYS A 109 16.61 28.34 16.08
N GLU A 110 15.47 28.99 16.23
CA GLU A 110 15.13 29.84 17.37
C GLU A 110 14.72 28.99 18.59
N THR A 111 14.11 27.83 18.39
CA THR A 111 13.64 26.89 19.42
C THR A 111 14.78 26.18 20.14
N SER A 112 15.96 26.04 19.54
CA SER A 112 17.12 25.52 20.27
C SER A 112 17.58 26.47 21.40
N SER A 113 17.37 27.77 21.25
CA SER A 113 17.56 28.74 22.37
C SER A 113 16.34 28.79 23.31
N LEU A 114 15.15 28.50 22.80
CA LEU A 114 13.91 28.38 23.58
C LEU A 114 13.83 27.04 24.35
N SER A 115 14.58 26.03 23.91
CA SER A 115 14.62 24.69 24.52
C SER A 115 14.94 24.72 26.02
N ALA A 116 15.78 25.67 26.45
CA ALA A 116 16.05 25.88 27.89
C ALA A 116 14.82 26.45 28.63
N ALA A 117 14.01 27.27 27.98
CA ALA A 117 12.76 27.79 28.56
C ALA A 117 11.64 26.75 28.56
N LEU A 118 11.63 25.85 27.55
CA LEU A 118 10.64 24.76 27.40
C LEU A 118 10.83 23.58 28.37
N ARG A 119 11.77 23.64 29.29
CA ARG A 119 11.87 22.72 30.43
C ARG A 119 10.65 22.85 31.38
N ASN A 120 9.94 23.96 31.31
CA ASN A 120 8.71 24.15 32.09
C ASN A 120 7.50 23.61 31.32
N ASN A 121 6.76 22.65 31.92
CA ASN A 121 5.58 22.02 31.34
C ASN A 121 4.51 23.01 30.88
N LYS A 122 4.32 24.13 31.61
CA LYS A 122 3.32 25.15 31.31
C LYS A 122 3.70 25.97 30.07
N VAL A 123 4.98 26.35 29.96
CA VAL A 123 5.51 27.07 28.80
C VAL A 123 5.44 26.18 27.55
N ARG A 124 5.72 24.91 27.70
CA ARG A 124 5.67 23.92 26.63
C ARG A 124 4.26 23.69 26.07
N GLY A 125 3.23 23.65 26.95
CA GLY A 125 1.83 23.57 26.52
C GLY A 125 1.43 24.80 25.71
N ALA A 126 1.67 26.01 26.24
CA ALA A 126 1.37 27.26 25.55
C ALA A 126 2.10 27.38 24.18
N TRP A 127 3.32 26.86 24.09
CA TRP A 127 4.04 26.81 22.82
C TRP A 127 3.38 25.89 21.78
N GLY A 128 2.91 24.70 22.19
CA GLY A 128 2.19 23.77 21.30
C GLY A 128 0.90 24.38 20.76
N GLU A 129 0.12 25.05 21.61
CA GLU A 129 -1.08 25.77 21.22
C GLU A 129 -0.78 26.93 20.25
N ALA A 130 0.29 27.71 20.51
CA ALA A 130 0.72 28.78 19.63
C ALA A 130 1.18 28.27 18.24
N GLN A 131 1.88 27.13 18.18
CA GLN A 131 2.27 26.51 16.92
C GLN A 131 1.04 26.07 16.12
N LEU A 132 0.07 25.45 16.76
CA LEU A 132 -1.18 25.04 16.12
C LEU A 132 -1.91 26.26 15.51
N LYS A 133 -2.03 27.36 16.30
CA LYS A 133 -2.63 28.61 15.82
C LYS A 133 -1.89 29.18 14.60
N ASN A 134 -0.58 29.28 14.67
CA ASN A 134 0.25 29.81 13.56
C ASN A 134 0.07 29.00 12.28
N ILE A 135 -0.07 27.66 12.36
CA ILE A 135 -0.24 26.81 11.21
C ILE A 135 -1.61 27.03 10.56
N VAL A 136 -2.68 27.06 11.33
CA VAL A 136 -4.04 27.26 10.78
C VAL A 136 -4.19 28.67 10.19
N GLU A 137 -3.61 29.69 10.82
CA GLU A 137 -3.57 31.06 10.27
C GLU A 137 -2.74 31.14 8.97
N SER A 138 -1.60 30.44 8.92
CA SER A 138 -0.77 30.36 7.72
C SER A 138 -1.47 29.59 6.57
N ALA A 139 -2.38 28.70 6.90
CA ALA A 139 -3.26 28.04 5.95
C ALA A 139 -4.41 28.93 5.45
N GLY A 140 -4.52 30.16 5.96
CA GLY A 140 -5.53 31.13 5.56
C GLY A 140 -6.84 31.06 6.34
N LEU A 141 -6.87 30.29 7.45
CA LEU A 141 -8.04 30.22 8.32
C LEU A 141 -8.07 31.43 9.25
N LEU A 142 -9.26 31.98 9.48
CA LEU A 142 -9.49 33.16 10.30
C LEU A 142 -10.07 32.77 11.66
N GLU A 143 -9.47 33.30 12.74
CA GLU A 143 -9.98 33.09 14.11
C GLU A 143 -11.40 33.69 14.24
N HIS A 144 -12.27 33.01 15.01
CA HIS A 144 -13.68 33.32 15.17
C HIS A 144 -14.57 33.19 13.90
N VAL A 145 -14.00 32.76 12.79
CA VAL A 145 -14.73 32.46 11.56
C VAL A 145 -14.53 31.00 11.19
N ASP A 146 -13.28 30.59 11.03
CA ASP A 146 -12.92 29.24 10.62
C ASP A 146 -12.42 28.37 11.78
N PHE A 147 -11.98 28.99 12.88
CA PHE A 147 -11.58 28.29 14.09
C PHE A 147 -11.74 29.15 15.36
N ASP A 148 -11.90 28.46 16.48
CA ASP A 148 -11.87 29.04 17.80
C ASP A 148 -10.85 28.33 18.69
N THR A 149 -10.21 29.06 19.62
CA THR A 149 -9.23 28.52 20.56
C THR A 149 -9.82 28.44 21.96
N GLN A 150 -9.42 27.42 22.73
CA GLN A 150 -9.75 27.26 24.16
C GLN A 150 -11.25 27.29 24.48
N VAL A 151 -12.09 26.85 23.58
CA VAL A 151 -13.54 26.79 23.77
C VAL A 151 -13.91 25.76 24.81
N VAL A 152 -14.79 26.14 25.73
CA VAL A 152 -15.34 25.24 26.73
C VAL A 152 -16.66 24.69 26.18
N VAL A 153 -16.76 23.38 26.05
CA VAL A 153 -17.98 22.69 25.60
C VAL A 153 -18.45 21.72 26.67
N THR A 154 -19.74 21.50 26.75
CA THR A 154 -20.34 20.53 27.67
C THR A 154 -20.99 19.44 26.89
N ASP A 155 -20.64 18.17 27.14
CA ASP A 155 -21.26 17.04 26.52
C ASP A 155 -22.66 16.73 27.06
N ALA A 156 -23.35 15.77 26.42
CA ALA A 156 -24.71 15.38 26.85
C ALA A 156 -24.77 14.80 28.28
N ASP A 157 -23.65 14.32 28.80
CA ASP A 157 -23.50 13.78 30.14
C ASP A 157 -23.19 14.87 31.20
N GLY A 158 -23.12 16.14 30.77
CA GLY A 158 -22.80 17.28 31.65
C GLY A 158 -21.29 17.42 31.95
N ARG A 159 -20.39 16.69 31.24
CA ARG A 159 -18.94 16.83 31.41
C ARG A 159 -18.46 18.05 30.66
N THR A 160 -17.65 18.85 31.31
CA THR A 160 -17.00 20.00 30.68
C THR A 160 -15.73 19.58 30.01
N LEU A 161 -15.67 19.77 28.69
CA LEU A 161 -14.55 19.48 27.84
C LEU A 161 -13.94 20.76 27.27
N ARG A 162 -12.62 20.78 27.11
CA ARG A 162 -11.92 21.97 26.62
C ARG A 162 -10.85 21.54 25.61
N PRO A 163 -11.21 21.40 24.33
CA PRO A 163 -10.22 21.27 23.28
C PRO A 163 -9.36 22.52 23.14
N ASP A 164 -8.12 22.40 22.73
CA ASP A 164 -7.22 23.54 22.53
C ASP A 164 -7.68 24.40 21.34
N MET A 165 -8.27 23.75 20.31
CA MET A 165 -8.85 24.42 19.16
C MET A 165 -10.04 23.65 18.61
N ILE A 166 -10.96 24.38 18.00
CA ILE A 166 -12.09 23.86 17.23
C ILE A 166 -12.02 24.49 15.85
N VAL A 167 -11.97 23.66 14.79
CA VAL A 167 -12.04 24.13 13.40
C VAL A 167 -13.45 23.95 12.89
N HIS A 168 -14.00 25.02 12.30
CA HIS A 168 -15.32 25.04 11.67
C HIS A 168 -15.23 24.72 10.20
N LEU A 169 -15.97 23.69 9.76
CA LEU A 169 -16.02 23.26 8.38
C LEU A 169 -17.33 23.69 7.71
N PRO A 170 -17.38 23.78 6.38
CA PRO A 170 -18.61 24.02 5.66
C PRO A 170 -19.71 23.02 6.03
N GLY A 171 -20.94 23.50 6.15
CA GLY A 171 -22.09 22.67 6.54
C GLY A 171 -22.24 22.50 8.07
N GLY A 172 -21.61 23.36 8.87
CA GLY A 172 -21.76 23.39 10.34
C GLY A 172 -21.03 22.25 11.05
N LYS A 173 -20.11 21.58 10.36
CA LYS A 173 -19.25 20.53 10.96
C LYS A 173 -18.11 21.16 11.73
N THR A 174 -17.70 20.50 12.82
CA THR A 174 -16.61 20.98 13.69
C THR A 174 -15.61 19.87 13.96
N ILE A 175 -14.31 20.20 13.90
CA ILE A 175 -13.23 19.26 14.24
C ILE A 175 -12.54 19.75 15.52
N PRO A 176 -12.61 19.01 16.62
CA PRO A 176 -11.82 19.31 17.82
C PRO A 176 -10.36 18.91 17.63
N ILE A 177 -9.45 19.77 18.08
CA ILE A 177 -7.99 19.56 18.06
C ILE A 177 -7.43 19.75 19.45
N ASP A 178 -6.58 18.84 19.91
CA ASP A 178 -5.84 18.90 21.16
C ASP A 178 -4.34 18.85 20.83
N ALA A 179 -3.58 19.84 21.32
CA ALA A 179 -2.15 19.93 21.09
C ALA A 179 -1.37 19.27 22.23
N LYS A 180 -0.44 18.37 21.90
CA LYS A 180 0.37 17.69 22.89
C LYS A 180 1.85 17.66 22.52
N VAL A 181 2.68 18.01 23.51
CA VAL A 181 4.14 17.99 23.37
C VAL A 181 4.76 17.06 24.42
N PRO A 182 4.83 15.74 24.17
CA PRO A 182 5.50 14.80 25.08
C PRO A 182 7.03 14.88 24.92
N TYR A 183 7.65 15.97 25.33
CA TYR A 183 9.02 16.35 24.95
C TYR A 183 10.12 15.81 25.87
N ALA A 184 9.80 15.54 27.15
CA ALA A 184 10.83 15.33 28.18
C ALA A 184 11.75 14.12 27.93
N ASP A 185 11.19 12.98 27.54
CA ASP A 185 11.98 11.75 27.30
C ASP A 185 12.66 11.80 25.95
N TYR A 186 12.01 12.36 24.93
CA TYR A 186 12.60 12.60 23.63
C TYR A 186 13.83 13.52 23.72
N GLN A 187 13.73 14.63 24.47
CA GLN A 187 14.89 15.53 24.66
C GLN A 187 16.06 14.80 25.30
N ARG A 188 15.83 14.04 26.38
CA ARG A 188 16.88 13.25 27.03
C ARG A 188 17.49 12.20 26.10
N ALA A 189 16.69 11.60 25.21
CA ALA A 189 17.18 10.68 24.20
C ALA A 189 18.11 11.38 23.20
N CYS A 190 17.74 12.57 22.72
CA CYS A 190 18.54 13.37 21.78
C CYS A 190 19.87 13.87 22.37
N GLU A 191 19.98 13.95 23.70
CA GLU A 191 21.25 14.31 24.39
C GLU A 191 22.29 13.18 24.31
N ILE A 192 21.90 11.95 23.93
CA ILE A 192 22.78 10.79 23.79
C ILE A 192 23.22 10.65 22.32
N PRO A 193 24.50 10.88 22.00
CA PRO A 193 25.00 10.80 20.63
C PRO A 193 25.07 9.34 20.13
N ASP A 194 25.06 9.14 18.82
CA ASP A 194 25.19 7.83 18.18
C ASP A 194 26.53 7.13 18.48
N THR A 195 27.54 7.92 18.88
CA THR A 195 28.89 7.42 19.27
C THR A 195 29.00 7.07 20.74
N ALA A 196 27.91 7.12 21.51
CA ALA A 196 27.90 6.80 22.94
C ALA A 196 28.18 5.32 23.24
N SER A 197 28.36 4.99 24.48
CA SER A 197 28.56 3.60 24.92
C SER A 197 27.32 2.74 24.59
N PRO A 198 27.47 1.40 24.43
CA PRO A 198 26.33 0.52 24.24
C PRO A 198 25.26 0.63 25.36
N GLU A 199 25.67 0.92 26.58
CA GLU A 199 24.75 1.15 27.71
C GLU A 199 23.95 2.44 27.55
N ASP A 200 24.60 3.51 27.10
CA ASP A 200 23.91 4.79 26.84
C ASP A 200 22.96 4.69 25.62
N ILE A 201 23.36 3.95 24.58
CA ILE A 201 22.49 3.67 23.44
C ILE A 201 21.24 2.90 23.89
N ALA A 202 21.38 1.86 24.71
CA ALA A 202 20.25 1.14 25.28
C ALA A 202 19.34 2.07 26.13
N ARG A 203 19.95 2.98 26.89
CA ARG A 203 19.23 3.99 27.65
C ARG A 203 18.47 4.97 26.74
N ARG A 204 19.05 5.37 25.62
CA ARG A 204 18.36 6.20 24.60
C ARG A 204 17.12 5.49 24.07
N ASP A 205 17.25 4.21 23.73
CA ASP A 205 16.13 3.42 23.23
C ASP A 205 15.01 3.26 24.27
N ASP A 206 15.37 3.12 25.55
CA ASP A 206 14.39 3.12 26.65
C ASP A 206 13.64 4.46 26.77
N LEU A 207 14.34 5.56 26.60
CA LEU A 207 13.76 6.90 26.61
C LEU A 207 12.80 7.11 25.41
N LEU A 208 13.17 6.63 24.23
CA LEU A 208 12.30 6.68 23.04
C LEU A 208 11.04 5.81 23.22
N ARG A 209 11.18 4.63 23.80
CA ARG A 209 10.02 3.79 24.17
C ARG A 209 9.12 4.46 25.20
N SER A 210 9.70 5.14 26.20
CA SER A 210 8.93 5.91 27.19
C SER A 210 8.18 7.09 26.55
N HIS A 211 8.83 7.77 25.59
CA HIS A 211 8.22 8.83 24.79
C HIS A 211 7.01 8.32 23.99
N ALA A 212 7.16 7.20 23.25
CA ALA A 212 6.06 6.58 22.50
C ALA A 212 4.91 6.16 23.43
N LYS A 213 5.23 5.59 24.60
CA LYS A 213 4.24 5.23 25.61
C LYS A 213 3.46 6.45 26.12
N ALA A 214 4.14 7.55 26.38
CA ALA A 214 3.48 8.78 26.81
C ALA A 214 2.52 9.33 25.74
N LEU A 215 2.89 9.23 24.46
CA LEU A 215 2.01 9.60 23.35
C LEU A 215 0.82 8.65 23.23
N ARG A 216 1.02 7.35 23.39
CA ARG A 216 -0.04 6.34 23.40
C ARG A 216 -1.05 6.58 24.55
N GLU A 217 -0.57 6.92 25.74
CA GLU A 217 -1.42 7.27 26.88
C GLU A 217 -2.26 8.52 26.59
N HIS A 218 -1.68 9.50 25.91
CA HIS A 218 -2.40 10.68 25.47
C HIS A 218 -3.49 10.36 24.44
N VAL A 219 -3.16 9.56 23.41
CA VAL A 219 -4.13 9.04 22.43
C VAL A 219 -5.30 8.36 23.12
N ARG A 220 -5.01 7.49 24.10
CA ARG A 220 -6.04 6.81 24.88
C ARG A 220 -6.94 7.80 25.61
N ALA A 221 -6.35 8.76 26.31
CA ALA A 221 -7.10 9.77 27.06
C ALA A 221 -7.98 10.62 26.13
N LEU A 222 -7.51 10.95 24.92
CA LEU A 222 -8.31 11.69 23.92
C LEU A 222 -9.48 10.87 23.39
N GLY A 223 -9.25 9.60 23.08
CA GLY A 223 -10.32 8.69 22.66
C GLY A 223 -11.40 8.52 23.75
N GLU A 224 -11.01 8.47 25.03
CA GLU A 224 -11.94 8.38 26.16
C GLU A 224 -12.72 9.70 26.38
N LYS A 225 -12.12 10.86 26.08
CA LYS A 225 -12.82 12.15 26.16
C LYS A 225 -13.95 12.31 25.15
N ALA A 226 -13.84 11.63 23.99
CA ALA A 226 -14.85 11.62 22.93
C ALA A 226 -15.42 13.02 22.60
N TYR A 227 -14.55 13.99 22.36
CA TYR A 227 -14.91 15.40 22.11
C TYR A 227 -16.04 15.59 21.09
N TRP A 228 -16.14 14.69 20.09
CA TRP A 228 -17.18 14.73 19.07
C TRP A 228 -18.60 14.59 19.60
N ASN A 229 -18.78 14.02 20.81
CA ASN A 229 -20.11 13.90 21.44
C ASN A 229 -20.63 15.23 22.01
N ALA A 230 -19.79 16.25 22.08
CA ALA A 230 -20.16 17.57 22.56
C ALA A 230 -20.64 18.51 21.43
N PHE A 231 -20.68 18.05 20.19
CA PHE A 231 -21.08 18.84 19.04
C PHE A 231 -22.21 18.18 18.28
N ASP A 232 -23.20 18.97 17.82
CA ASP A 232 -24.36 18.47 17.08
C ASP A 232 -23.98 17.84 15.75
N VAL A 233 -22.94 18.39 15.08
CA VAL A 233 -22.44 17.92 13.80
C VAL A 233 -20.92 17.89 13.82
N ALA A 234 -20.35 16.78 14.27
CA ALA A 234 -18.90 16.54 14.24
C ALA A 234 -18.60 15.20 13.59
N PRO A 235 -17.47 15.05 12.90
CA PRO A 235 -16.97 13.73 12.55
C PRO A 235 -16.58 12.99 13.83
N ASP A 236 -16.72 11.69 13.83
CA ASP A 236 -16.44 10.81 14.98
C ASP A 236 -14.93 10.66 15.23
N PHE A 237 -14.18 11.76 15.29
CA PHE A 237 -12.76 11.73 15.62
C PHE A 237 -12.29 13.07 16.21
N VAL A 238 -11.14 13.02 16.86
CA VAL A 238 -10.40 14.18 17.36
C VAL A 238 -9.00 14.20 16.75
N VAL A 239 -8.48 15.39 16.46
CA VAL A 239 -7.10 15.55 16.01
C VAL A 239 -6.19 15.73 17.21
N ALA A 240 -5.17 14.87 17.32
CA ALA A 240 -4.05 15.03 18.25
C ALA A 240 -2.88 15.69 17.52
N PHE A 241 -2.66 16.96 17.75
CA PHE A 241 -1.62 17.73 17.08
C PHE A 241 -0.29 17.64 17.85
N ILE A 242 0.75 17.16 17.17
CA ILE A 242 2.13 17.09 17.67
C ILE A 242 2.94 18.17 16.94
N PRO A 243 3.38 19.23 17.60
CA PRO A 243 3.92 20.42 16.92
C PRO A 243 5.32 20.25 16.32
N ASN A 244 5.87 19.06 16.35
CA ASN A 244 7.17 18.75 15.74
C ASN A 244 7.15 17.35 15.12
N GLU A 245 7.50 17.27 13.84
CA GLU A 245 7.55 16.01 13.08
C GLU A 245 8.47 14.97 13.71
N ALA A 246 9.66 15.39 14.18
CA ALA A 246 10.63 14.48 14.78
C ALA A 246 10.10 13.80 16.06
N LEU A 247 9.22 14.46 16.82
CA LEU A 247 8.57 13.87 17.98
C LEU A 247 7.60 12.75 17.58
N LEU A 248 6.81 12.98 16.53
CA LEU A 248 5.86 12.01 16.03
C LEU A 248 6.60 10.83 15.40
N GLN A 249 7.60 11.10 14.55
CA GLN A 249 8.39 10.07 13.89
C GLN A 249 9.11 9.18 14.90
N ALA A 250 9.80 9.75 15.88
CA ALA A 250 10.48 8.97 16.92
C ALA A 250 9.54 8.07 17.72
N ALA A 251 8.31 8.54 17.98
CA ALA A 251 7.30 7.73 18.65
C ALA A 251 6.82 6.57 17.76
N LEU A 252 6.61 6.80 16.46
CA LEU A 252 6.18 5.77 15.50
C LEU A 252 7.28 4.74 15.22
N GLU A 253 8.56 5.15 15.22
CA GLU A 253 9.69 4.24 15.11
C GLU A 253 9.82 3.33 16.33
N ALA A 254 9.63 3.89 17.53
CA ALA A 254 9.68 3.14 18.79
C ALA A 254 8.44 2.26 19.02
N ASP A 255 7.31 2.63 18.43
CA ASP A 255 6.03 1.91 18.53
C ASP A 255 5.26 1.96 17.20
N PRO A 256 5.56 1.05 16.25
CA PRO A 256 4.92 1.01 14.94
C PRO A 256 3.39 0.79 14.96
N THR A 257 2.85 0.29 16.08
CA THR A 257 1.40 0.05 16.23
C THR A 257 0.63 1.26 16.75
N LEU A 258 1.32 2.34 17.08
CA LEU A 258 0.72 3.55 17.67
C LEU A 258 -0.29 4.21 16.74
N MET A 259 -0.04 4.24 15.43
CA MET A 259 -0.94 4.82 14.44
C MET A 259 -2.26 4.04 14.37
N ASP A 260 -2.18 2.72 14.31
CA ASP A 260 -3.37 1.84 14.24
C ASP A 260 -4.19 1.92 15.54
N ASP A 261 -3.51 1.98 16.69
CA ASP A 261 -4.19 2.19 17.99
C ASP A 261 -4.90 3.55 18.04
N ALA A 262 -4.28 4.60 17.52
CA ALA A 262 -4.88 5.92 17.43
C ALA A 262 -6.14 5.91 16.56
N PHE A 263 -6.07 5.37 15.35
CA PHE A 263 -7.23 5.24 14.47
C PHE A 263 -8.36 4.40 15.07
N SER A 264 -8.03 3.29 15.75
CA SER A 264 -9.02 2.46 16.43
C SER A 264 -9.79 3.20 17.53
N ARG A 265 -9.15 4.23 18.11
CA ARG A 265 -9.71 5.12 19.13
C ARG A 265 -10.31 6.40 18.58
N LYS A 266 -10.42 6.52 17.25
CA LYS A 266 -10.91 7.72 16.58
C LYS A 266 -10.05 8.96 16.89
N VAL A 267 -8.74 8.79 17.00
CA VAL A 267 -7.76 9.86 17.18
C VAL A 267 -6.88 9.92 15.94
N ALA A 268 -6.86 11.07 15.27
CA ALA A 268 -5.98 11.34 14.15
C ALA A 268 -4.70 12.02 14.66
N LEU A 269 -3.57 11.31 14.62
CA LEU A 269 -2.26 11.88 14.92
C LEU A 269 -1.80 12.73 13.75
N THR A 270 -1.45 13.98 13.99
CA THR A 270 -1.00 14.93 12.98
C THR A 270 0.21 15.72 13.46
N SER A 271 1.01 16.16 12.51
CA SER A 271 2.14 17.08 12.69
C SER A 271 1.98 18.28 11.75
N PRO A 272 2.84 19.30 11.79
CA PRO A 272 2.83 20.41 10.85
C PRO A 272 2.99 19.99 9.38
N VAL A 273 3.46 18.78 9.10
CA VAL A 273 3.77 18.25 7.76
C VAL A 273 2.68 17.30 7.26
N THR A 274 1.88 16.76 8.13
CA THR A 274 0.74 15.86 7.81
C THR A 274 -0.57 16.61 7.73
#